data_1e955afa2da6b09975fd695d3400b753
#
_entry.id   1e955afa2da6b09975fd695d3400b753
#
_cell.length_a   1.000
_cell.length_b   1.000
_cell.length_c   1.000
_cell.angle_alpha   90.00
_cell.angle_beta   90.00
_cell.angle_gamma   90.00
#
_symmetry.space_group_name_H-M   'P 1'
#
loop_
_entity.id
_entity.type
_entity.pdbx_description
1 polymer ?
#
loop_
_entity_poly.entity_id
_entity_poly.type
_entity_poly.pdbx_seq_one_letter_code
_entity_poly.pdbx_strand_id
1 'polypeptide(L)'
;PGDPRLAVGQAQVYLQIAEFDHALDLLDLALAGATTESERRAALFVRGHADFDLGRYDEAAADFDAFLTGRPLLKSRMPSLLWRYAAQVRAKREARSALARDLDNENLDEWPGPIAKFLLGRIPAGELEVAAETGEAAKRANGKCPAAFFIAIDAIHRGAKQRAREQLQLAQARCPTVSEFNWAASS
;
A
#
# COMPACT_ATOMS: atom_id res chain seq x y z
N PRO A 1 -7.31 -20.45 21.22
CA PRO A 1 -6.92 -19.55 20.13
C PRO A 1 -6.73 -18.16 20.75
N GLY A 2 -5.58 -17.52 20.45
CA GLY A 2 -5.29 -16.17 20.96
C GLY A 2 -6.21 -15.12 20.33
N ASP A 3 -6.27 -13.91 20.92
CA ASP A 3 -7.04 -12.79 20.35
C ASP A 3 -6.39 -12.36 19.01
N PRO A 4 -7.10 -12.41 17.86
CA PRO A 4 -6.57 -12.05 16.56
C PRO A 4 -6.01 -10.61 16.50
N ARG A 5 -6.61 -9.68 17.23
CA ARG A 5 -6.17 -8.28 17.29
C ARG A 5 -4.83 -8.13 18.00
N LEU A 6 -4.63 -8.92 19.06
CA LEU A 6 -3.35 -8.96 19.76
C LEU A 6 -2.26 -9.54 18.86
N ALA A 7 -2.54 -10.62 18.13
CA ALA A 7 -1.61 -11.24 17.21
C ALA A 7 -1.21 -10.26 16.07
N VAL A 8 -2.16 -9.51 15.51
CA VAL A 8 -1.86 -8.45 14.51
C VAL A 8 -0.96 -7.36 15.11
N GLY A 9 -1.26 -6.90 16.34
CA GLY A 9 -0.42 -5.90 17.02
C GLY A 9 1.00 -6.38 17.27
N GLN A 10 1.17 -7.64 17.70
CA GLN A 10 2.48 -8.25 17.88
C GLN A 10 3.24 -8.39 16.54
N ALA A 11 2.55 -8.82 15.47
CA ALA A 11 3.13 -8.92 14.15
C ALA A 11 3.69 -7.56 13.67
N GLN A 12 2.95 -6.46 13.89
CA GLN A 12 3.43 -5.12 13.55
C GLN A 12 4.72 -4.75 14.29
N VAL A 13 4.89 -5.17 15.55
CA VAL A 13 6.14 -4.97 16.29
C VAL A 13 7.28 -5.77 15.66
N TYR A 14 7.04 -7.04 15.30
CA TYR A 14 8.05 -7.87 14.64
C TYR A 14 8.47 -7.31 13.27
N LEU A 15 7.51 -6.77 12.50
CA LEU A 15 7.83 -6.09 11.23
C LEU A 15 8.75 -4.87 11.44
N GLN A 16 8.57 -4.11 12.54
CA GLN A 16 9.43 -2.95 12.83
C GLN A 16 10.90 -3.32 13.09
N ILE A 17 11.16 -4.54 13.51
CA ILE A 17 12.52 -5.07 13.74
C ILE A 17 12.97 -6.05 12.66
N ALA A 18 12.26 -6.08 11.53
CA ALA A 18 12.53 -6.96 10.37
C ALA A 18 12.50 -8.47 10.67
N GLU A 19 11.78 -8.90 11.70
CA GLU A 19 11.55 -10.30 12.02
C GLU A 19 10.31 -10.82 11.27
N PHE A 20 10.44 -10.90 9.93
CA PHE A 20 9.30 -11.17 9.03
C PHE A 20 8.66 -12.53 9.24
N ASP A 21 9.44 -13.59 9.51
CA ASP A 21 8.90 -14.94 9.69
C ASP A 21 7.98 -15.01 10.91
N HIS A 22 8.41 -14.44 12.05
CA HIS A 22 7.59 -14.34 13.24
C HIS A 22 6.32 -13.51 13.03
N ALA A 23 6.43 -12.42 12.26
CA ALA A 23 5.27 -11.60 11.92
C ALA A 23 4.26 -12.38 11.08
N LEU A 24 4.70 -13.12 10.06
CA LEU A 24 3.83 -13.92 9.20
C LEU A 24 3.13 -15.04 9.98
N ASP A 25 3.84 -15.77 10.85
CA ASP A 25 3.24 -16.80 11.71
C ASP A 25 2.11 -16.23 12.58
N LEU A 26 2.32 -15.05 13.17
CA LEU A 26 1.29 -14.37 13.98
C LEU A 26 0.11 -13.91 13.14
N LEU A 27 0.33 -13.46 11.90
CA LEU A 27 -0.72 -13.03 10.99
C LEU A 27 -1.55 -14.22 10.48
N ASP A 28 -0.94 -15.37 10.25
CA ASP A 28 -1.63 -16.62 9.92
C ASP A 28 -2.49 -17.09 11.11
N LEU A 29 -1.98 -17.00 12.33
CA LEU A 29 -2.77 -17.28 13.54
C LEU A 29 -3.94 -16.30 13.68
N ALA A 30 -3.72 -15.01 13.41
CA ALA A 30 -4.77 -13.99 13.44
C ALA A 30 -5.87 -14.29 12.42
N LEU A 31 -5.51 -14.70 11.20
CA LEU A 31 -6.46 -15.06 10.15
C LEU A 31 -7.26 -16.32 10.50
N ALA A 32 -6.59 -17.33 11.06
CA ALA A 32 -7.25 -18.57 11.50
C ALA A 32 -8.22 -18.34 12.67
N GLY A 33 -7.92 -17.38 13.56
CA GLY A 33 -8.73 -17.03 14.71
C GLY A 33 -9.77 -15.94 14.46
N ALA A 34 -9.74 -15.24 13.32
CA ALA A 34 -10.63 -14.13 13.05
C ALA A 34 -12.10 -14.56 12.97
N THR A 35 -12.92 -13.95 13.81
CA THR A 35 -14.37 -14.21 13.90
C THR A 35 -15.20 -13.11 13.26
N THR A 36 -14.58 -11.96 13.00
CA THR A 36 -15.21 -10.82 12.36
C THR A 36 -14.46 -10.44 11.07
N GLU A 37 -15.19 -9.84 10.13
CA GLU A 37 -14.60 -9.33 8.90
C GLU A 37 -13.57 -8.20 9.17
N SER A 38 -13.77 -7.44 10.23
CA SER A 38 -12.82 -6.40 10.65
C SER A 38 -11.47 -6.98 11.10
N GLU A 39 -11.49 -8.04 11.89
CA GLU A 39 -10.28 -8.75 12.32
C GLU A 39 -9.56 -9.38 11.13
N ARG A 40 -10.31 -10.04 10.26
CA ARG A 40 -9.78 -10.65 9.04
C ARG A 40 -9.09 -9.60 8.14
N ARG A 41 -9.75 -8.45 7.90
CA ARG A 41 -9.17 -7.37 7.10
C ARG A 41 -7.92 -6.77 7.72
N ALA A 42 -7.90 -6.59 9.05
CA ALA A 42 -6.71 -6.08 9.72
C ALA A 42 -5.50 -7.00 9.50
N ALA A 43 -5.68 -8.32 9.66
CA ALA A 43 -4.61 -9.28 9.44
C ALA A 43 -4.17 -9.33 7.97
N LEU A 44 -5.11 -9.36 7.02
CA LEU A 44 -4.82 -9.34 5.58
C LEU A 44 -4.04 -8.09 5.17
N PHE A 45 -4.42 -6.92 5.69
CA PHE A 45 -3.73 -5.68 5.35
C PHE A 45 -2.27 -5.69 5.82
N VAL A 46 -2.01 -6.14 7.04
CA VAL A 46 -0.65 -6.20 7.60
C VAL A 46 0.16 -7.30 6.91
N ARG A 47 -0.44 -8.47 6.60
CA ARG A 47 0.25 -9.56 5.91
C ARG A 47 0.62 -9.18 4.47
N GLY A 48 -0.29 -8.51 3.75
CA GLY A 48 0.01 -7.99 2.41
C GLY A 48 1.18 -7.03 2.38
N HIS A 49 1.37 -6.18 3.42
CA HIS A 49 2.56 -5.34 3.53
C HIS A 49 3.82 -6.17 3.81
N ALA A 50 3.77 -7.12 4.73
CA ALA A 50 4.90 -8.01 5.03
C ALA A 50 5.35 -8.78 3.79
N ASP A 51 4.42 -9.34 3.03
CA ASP A 51 4.71 -10.05 1.77
C ASP A 51 5.29 -9.11 0.71
N PHE A 52 4.78 -7.86 0.62
CA PHE A 52 5.34 -6.87 -0.29
C PHE A 52 6.81 -6.58 0.03
N ASP A 53 7.14 -6.36 1.30
CA ASP A 53 8.51 -6.05 1.76
C ASP A 53 9.47 -7.23 1.54
N LEU A 54 8.96 -8.47 1.60
CA LEU A 54 9.68 -9.70 1.27
C LEU A 54 9.81 -9.96 -0.24
N GLY A 55 9.22 -9.11 -1.10
CA GLY A 55 9.20 -9.32 -2.55
C GLY A 55 8.21 -10.39 -3.02
N ARG A 56 7.32 -10.88 -2.15
CA ARG A 56 6.24 -11.82 -2.44
C ARG A 56 5.02 -11.08 -2.99
N TYR A 57 5.20 -10.48 -4.17
CA TYR A 57 4.22 -9.52 -4.70
C TYR A 57 2.90 -10.16 -5.12
N ASP A 58 2.89 -11.44 -5.49
CA ASP A 58 1.67 -12.16 -5.85
C ASP A 58 0.81 -12.44 -4.62
N GLU A 59 1.44 -12.83 -3.51
CA GLU A 59 0.82 -13.06 -2.21
C GLU A 59 0.29 -11.74 -1.64
N ALA A 60 1.09 -10.68 -1.69
CA ALA A 60 0.67 -9.34 -1.29
C ALA A 60 -0.57 -8.88 -2.07
N ALA A 61 -0.59 -9.05 -3.39
CA ALA A 61 -1.74 -8.69 -4.21
C ALA A 61 -2.99 -9.50 -3.84
N ALA A 62 -2.83 -10.79 -3.55
CA ALA A 62 -3.94 -11.67 -3.14
C ALA A 62 -4.53 -11.25 -1.79
N ASP A 63 -3.70 -10.85 -0.82
CA ASP A 63 -4.16 -10.37 0.48
C ASP A 63 -4.91 -9.04 0.38
N PHE A 64 -4.41 -8.09 -0.43
CA PHE A 64 -5.14 -6.86 -0.70
C PHE A 64 -6.45 -7.11 -1.47
N ASP A 65 -6.51 -8.05 -2.39
CA ASP A 65 -7.75 -8.46 -3.06
C ASP A 65 -8.75 -9.05 -2.06
N ALA A 66 -8.29 -9.92 -1.16
CA ALA A 66 -9.12 -10.50 -0.10
C ALA A 66 -9.66 -9.43 0.87
N PHE A 67 -8.83 -8.43 1.22
CA PHE A 67 -9.27 -7.27 2.00
C PHE A 67 -10.42 -6.51 1.33
N LEU A 68 -10.37 -6.37 0.00
CA LEU A 68 -11.34 -5.60 -0.78
C LEU A 68 -12.67 -6.33 -1.00
N THR A 69 -12.75 -7.62 -0.65
CA THR A 69 -13.99 -8.41 -0.73
C THR A 69 -15.11 -7.74 0.07
N GLY A 70 -16.33 -7.68 -0.51
CA GLY A 70 -17.48 -6.99 0.10
C GLY A 70 -17.45 -5.46 -0.03
N ARG A 71 -16.49 -4.89 -0.78
CA ARG A 71 -16.40 -3.46 -1.12
C ARG A 71 -16.55 -2.54 0.11
N PRO A 72 -15.59 -2.54 1.04
CA PRO A 72 -15.60 -1.61 2.17
C PRO A 72 -15.67 -0.14 1.68
N LEU A 73 -16.06 0.79 2.57
CA LEU A 73 -16.14 2.21 2.23
C LEU A 73 -14.83 2.71 1.59
N LEU A 74 -14.93 3.62 0.63
CA LEU A 74 -13.79 4.13 -0.15
C LEU A 74 -12.61 4.57 0.75
N LYS A 75 -12.90 5.32 1.82
CA LYS A 75 -11.87 5.77 2.77
C LYS A 75 -11.06 4.62 3.38
N SER A 76 -11.69 3.48 3.65
CA SER A 76 -11.03 2.31 4.24
C SER A 76 -10.34 1.43 3.21
N ARG A 77 -10.86 1.40 1.97
CA ARG A 77 -10.31 0.54 0.90
C ARG A 77 -9.24 1.21 0.04
N MET A 78 -9.19 2.56 0.03
CA MET A 78 -8.26 3.28 -0.83
C MET A 78 -6.79 2.87 -0.62
N PRO A 79 -6.27 2.76 0.62
CA PRO A 79 -4.91 2.27 0.83
C PRO A 79 -4.68 0.88 0.21
N SER A 80 -5.59 -0.07 0.44
CA SER A 80 -5.45 -1.43 -0.11
C SER A 80 -5.53 -1.47 -1.64
N LEU A 81 -6.34 -0.59 -2.27
CA LEU A 81 -6.36 -0.45 -3.73
C LEU A 81 -5.02 0.01 -4.28
N LEU A 82 -4.40 1.00 -3.63
CA LEU A 82 -3.11 1.53 -4.03
C LEU A 82 -1.99 0.51 -3.83
N TRP A 83 -1.97 -0.18 -2.70
CA TRP A 83 -0.99 -1.23 -2.42
C TRP A 83 -1.15 -2.45 -3.31
N ARG A 84 -2.40 -2.88 -3.58
CA ARG A 84 -2.65 -3.91 -4.59
C ARG A 84 -2.10 -3.51 -5.95
N TYR A 85 -2.33 -2.27 -6.39
CA TYR A 85 -1.75 -1.76 -7.63
C TYR A 85 -0.22 -1.87 -7.61
N ALA A 86 0.44 -1.44 -6.54
CA ALA A 86 1.89 -1.53 -6.41
C ALA A 86 2.38 -2.99 -6.49
N ALA A 87 1.72 -3.91 -5.77
CA ALA A 87 2.04 -5.33 -5.79
C ALA A 87 1.87 -5.94 -7.20
N GLN A 88 0.77 -5.64 -7.88
CA GLN A 88 0.54 -6.10 -9.26
C GLN A 88 1.59 -5.58 -10.24
N VAL A 89 1.99 -4.30 -10.13
CA VAL A 89 3.08 -3.73 -10.95
C VAL A 89 4.40 -4.45 -10.69
N ARG A 90 4.75 -4.69 -9.42
CA ARG A 90 5.98 -5.40 -9.05
C ARG A 90 5.94 -6.87 -9.51
N ALA A 91 4.79 -7.52 -9.46
CA ALA A 91 4.53 -8.86 -10.01
C ALA A 91 4.46 -8.89 -11.55
N LYS A 92 4.64 -7.73 -12.23
CA LYS A 92 4.52 -7.58 -13.69
C LYS A 92 3.14 -7.97 -14.24
N ARG A 93 2.10 -7.76 -13.44
CA ARG A 93 0.70 -7.97 -13.81
C ARG A 93 0.06 -6.66 -14.31
N GLU A 94 -1.05 -6.79 -15.03
CA GLU A 94 -1.88 -5.65 -15.38
C GLU A 94 -2.57 -5.09 -14.13
N ALA A 95 -2.34 -3.82 -13.81
CA ALA A 95 -2.82 -3.17 -12.59
C ALA A 95 -3.81 -2.04 -12.85
N ARG A 96 -3.63 -1.30 -13.98
CA ARG A 96 -4.37 -0.05 -14.22
C ARG A 96 -5.85 -0.28 -14.47
N SER A 97 -6.22 -1.27 -15.26
CA SER A 97 -7.62 -1.57 -15.55
C SER A 97 -8.38 -2.06 -14.30
N ALA A 98 -7.71 -2.83 -13.44
CA ALA A 98 -8.28 -3.24 -12.16
C ALA A 98 -8.57 -2.02 -11.27
N LEU A 99 -7.60 -1.14 -11.09
CA LEU A 99 -7.75 0.09 -10.32
C LEU A 99 -8.85 1.00 -10.92
N ALA A 100 -8.90 1.13 -12.25
CA ALA A 100 -9.92 1.94 -12.92
C ALA A 100 -11.34 1.42 -12.65
N ARG A 101 -11.55 0.09 -12.73
CA ARG A 101 -12.87 -0.52 -12.44
C ARG A 101 -13.30 -0.32 -10.99
N ASP A 102 -12.36 -0.45 -10.05
CA ASP A 102 -12.69 -0.32 -8.63
C ASP A 102 -12.99 1.10 -8.19
N LEU A 103 -12.50 2.07 -8.95
CA LEU A 103 -12.66 3.51 -8.69
C LEU A 103 -13.59 4.18 -9.70
N ASP A 104 -14.37 3.40 -10.47
CA ASP A 104 -15.37 3.95 -11.37
C ASP A 104 -16.41 4.74 -10.59
N ASN A 105 -16.67 5.98 -11.03
CA ASN A 105 -17.60 6.94 -10.41
C ASN A 105 -17.27 7.38 -8.96
N GLU A 106 -16.07 7.08 -8.45
CA GLU A 106 -15.65 7.53 -7.12
C GLU A 106 -15.05 8.94 -7.17
N ASN A 107 -15.35 9.74 -6.14
CA ASN A 107 -14.68 11.03 -5.96
C ASN A 107 -13.25 10.82 -5.45
N LEU A 108 -12.27 11.29 -6.21
CA LEU A 108 -10.84 11.15 -5.93
C LEU A 108 -10.18 12.50 -5.60
N ASP A 109 -10.94 13.52 -5.20
CA ASP A 109 -10.39 14.85 -4.91
C ASP A 109 -9.70 14.91 -3.54
N GLU A 110 -10.17 14.11 -2.59
CA GLU A 110 -9.58 14.03 -1.26
C GLU A 110 -8.37 13.09 -1.23
N TRP A 111 -7.38 13.44 -0.43
CA TRP A 111 -6.21 12.60 -0.21
C TRP A 111 -6.59 11.23 0.41
N PRO A 112 -6.06 10.09 -0.10
CA PRO A 112 -5.01 9.92 -1.11
C PRO A 112 -5.53 9.74 -2.56
N GLY A 113 -6.75 10.13 -2.87
CA GLY A 113 -7.35 10.05 -4.21
C GLY A 113 -6.49 10.61 -5.35
N PRO A 114 -5.75 11.73 -5.17
CA PRO A 114 -4.81 12.23 -6.19
C PRO A 114 -3.73 11.20 -6.61
N ILE A 115 -3.31 10.30 -5.71
CA ILE A 115 -2.41 9.18 -6.09
C ILE A 115 -3.10 8.28 -7.11
N ALA A 116 -4.34 7.91 -6.87
CA ALA A 116 -5.11 7.08 -7.81
C ALA A 116 -5.32 7.80 -9.15
N LYS A 117 -5.64 9.10 -9.15
CA LYS A 117 -5.72 9.90 -10.39
C LYS A 117 -4.42 9.83 -11.19
N PHE A 118 -3.29 9.98 -10.52
CA PHE A 118 -1.97 9.90 -11.15
C PHE A 118 -1.72 8.50 -11.75
N LEU A 119 -1.93 7.43 -10.98
CA LEU A 119 -1.75 6.05 -11.45
C LEU A 119 -2.66 5.70 -12.63
N LEU A 120 -3.84 6.30 -12.69
CA LEU A 120 -4.78 6.18 -13.81
C LEU A 120 -4.39 7.10 -15.01
N GLY A 121 -3.37 7.94 -14.87
CA GLY A 121 -2.96 8.88 -15.90
C GLY A 121 -3.88 10.08 -16.10
N ARG A 122 -4.73 10.39 -15.09
CA ARG A 122 -5.68 11.52 -15.12
C ARG A 122 -5.03 12.84 -14.73
N ILE A 123 -3.91 12.81 -13.99
CA ILE A 123 -3.09 13.98 -13.64
C ILE A 123 -1.60 13.65 -13.84
N PRO A 124 -0.74 14.63 -14.13
CA PRO A 124 0.71 14.45 -14.21
C PRO A 124 1.34 14.38 -12.80
N ALA A 125 2.60 13.91 -12.70
CA ALA A 125 3.32 13.78 -11.44
C ALA A 125 3.45 15.12 -10.68
N GLY A 126 3.66 16.23 -11.40
CA GLY A 126 3.76 17.55 -10.75
C GLY A 126 2.47 17.98 -10.03
N GLU A 127 1.30 17.65 -10.57
CA GLU A 127 0.02 17.90 -9.87
C GLU A 127 -0.13 17.00 -8.63
N LEU A 128 0.31 15.75 -8.70
CA LEU A 128 0.35 14.87 -7.51
C LEU A 128 1.27 15.44 -6.43
N GLU A 129 2.46 15.95 -6.81
CA GLU A 129 3.40 16.56 -5.86
C GLU A 129 2.78 17.79 -5.19
N VAL A 130 2.09 18.65 -5.94
CA VAL A 130 1.34 19.81 -5.38
C VAL A 130 0.23 19.32 -4.44
N ALA A 131 -0.56 18.32 -4.83
CA ALA A 131 -1.61 17.76 -3.99
C ALA A 131 -1.05 17.15 -2.68
N ALA A 132 0.15 16.57 -2.73
CA ALA A 132 0.85 16.03 -1.57
C ALA A 132 1.32 17.09 -0.56
N GLU A 133 1.44 18.35 -1.00
CA GLU A 133 1.85 19.50 -0.19
C GLU A 133 0.69 20.34 0.34
N THR A 134 -0.53 20.06 -0.10
CA THR A 134 -1.70 20.88 0.19
C THR A 134 -2.77 20.12 0.97
N GLY A 135 -3.70 20.84 1.58
CA GLY A 135 -4.90 20.30 2.22
C GLY A 135 -4.60 19.25 3.31
N GLU A 136 -5.33 18.15 3.27
CA GLU A 136 -5.22 17.06 4.24
C GLU A 136 -3.86 16.31 4.16
N ALA A 137 -3.25 16.24 2.98
CA ALA A 137 -1.93 15.63 2.80
C ALA A 137 -0.84 16.38 3.59
N ALA A 138 -0.86 17.71 3.53
CA ALA A 138 0.06 18.56 4.28
C ALA A 138 -0.18 18.46 5.80
N LYS A 139 -1.44 18.40 6.24
CA LYS A 139 -1.79 18.24 7.65
C LYS A 139 -1.32 16.91 8.25
N ARG A 140 -1.23 15.86 7.45
CA ARG A 140 -0.77 14.53 7.89
C ARG A 140 0.74 14.39 7.91
N ALA A 141 1.48 15.48 7.72
CA ALA A 141 2.95 15.58 7.77
C ALA A 141 3.73 14.72 6.76
N ASN A 142 3.09 13.91 5.91
CA ASN A 142 3.77 12.92 5.07
C ASN A 142 3.17 12.70 3.67
N GLY A 143 2.44 13.64 3.10
CA GLY A 143 1.92 13.49 1.73
C GLY A 143 3.02 13.22 0.69
N LYS A 144 4.20 13.85 0.87
CA LYS A 144 5.35 13.69 -0.03
C LYS A 144 5.94 12.28 -0.04
N CYS A 145 5.86 11.56 1.08
CA CYS A 145 6.36 10.19 1.20
C CYS A 145 5.59 9.24 0.26
N PRO A 146 4.27 9.01 0.40
CA PRO A 146 3.54 8.14 -0.51
C PRO A 146 3.53 8.65 -1.95
N ALA A 147 3.54 9.96 -2.20
CA ALA A 147 3.60 10.49 -3.55
C ALA A 147 4.88 10.02 -4.27
N ALA A 148 6.06 10.19 -3.66
CA ALA A 148 7.32 9.73 -4.24
C ALA A 148 7.32 8.22 -4.49
N PHE A 149 6.83 7.42 -3.54
CA PHE A 149 6.72 5.98 -3.69
C PHE A 149 5.84 5.59 -4.90
N PHE A 150 4.64 6.14 -5.01
CA PHE A 150 3.76 5.79 -6.12
C PHE A 150 4.20 6.37 -7.48
N ILE A 151 4.96 7.47 -7.51
CA ILE A 151 5.64 7.92 -8.73
C ILE A 151 6.71 6.90 -9.14
N ALA A 152 7.43 6.30 -8.19
CA ALA A 152 8.37 5.22 -8.49
C ALA A 152 7.65 3.97 -9.03
N ILE A 153 6.54 3.57 -8.44
CA ILE A 153 5.73 2.43 -8.92
C ILE A 153 5.24 2.66 -10.37
N ASP A 154 4.75 3.87 -10.71
CA ASP A 154 4.39 4.18 -12.10
C ASP A 154 5.61 4.15 -13.04
N ALA A 155 6.76 4.63 -12.59
CA ALA A 155 8.00 4.56 -13.35
C ALA A 155 8.45 3.10 -13.60
N ILE A 156 8.29 2.21 -12.62
CA ILE A 156 8.51 0.75 -12.78
C ILE A 156 7.53 0.19 -13.81
N HIS A 157 6.25 0.51 -13.70
CA HIS A 157 5.21 0.08 -14.65
C HIS A 157 5.53 0.47 -16.09
N ARG A 158 6.09 1.67 -16.30
CA ARG A 158 6.50 2.19 -17.62
C ARG A 158 7.88 1.71 -18.07
N GLY A 159 8.60 0.93 -17.28
CA GLY A 159 9.97 0.50 -17.56
C GLY A 159 11.03 1.61 -17.47
N ALA A 160 10.71 2.76 -16.87
CA ALA A 160 11.60 3.91 -16.71
C ALA A 160 12.55 3.73 -15.51
N LYS A 161 13.50 2.80 -15.64
CA LYS A 161 14.36 2.30 -14.54
C LYS A 161 15.10 3.41 -13.78
N GLN A 162 15.66 4.40 -14.50
CA GLN A 162 16.41 5.49 -13.87
C GLN A 162 15.48 6.33 -12.98
N ARG A 163 14.32 6.74 -13.52
CA ARG A 163 13.33 7.50 -12.77
C ARG A 163 12.78 6.72 -11.57
N ALA A 164 12.57 5.41 -11.72
CA ALA A 164 12.14 4.57 -10.62
C ALA A 164 13.14 4.60 -9.46
N ARG A 165 14.44 4.43 -9.73
CA ARG A 165 15.50 4.50 -8.72
C ARG A 165 15.54 5.85 -8.00
N GLU A 166 15.50 6.95 -8.75
CA GLU A 166 15.52 8.30 -8.18
C GLU A 166 14.31 8.53 -7.25
N GLN A 167 13.13 8.08 -7.66
CA GLN A 167 11.92 8.26 -6.87
C GLN A 167 11.87 7.32 -5.64
N LEU A 168 12.42 6.09 -5.73
CA LEU A 168 12.57 5.21 -4.55
C LEU A 168 13.53 5.82 -3.53
N GLN A 169 14.68 6.33 -3.97
CA GLN A 169 15.61 7.03 -3.08
C GLN A 169 14.96 8.26 -2.42
N LEU A 170 14.15 8.99 -3.18
CA LEU A 170 13.41 10.14 -2.68
C LEU A 170 12.34 9.71 -1.66
N ALA A 171 11.65 8.58 -1.88
CA ALA A 171 10.72 8.01 -0.92
C ALA A 171 11.44 7.63 0.37
N GLN A 172 12.55 6.90 0.29
CA GLN A 172 13.37 6.57 1.47
C GLN A 172 13.80 7.79 2.27
N ALA A 173 14.20 8.88 1.60
CA ALA A 173 14.62 10.12 2.26
C ALA A 173 13.45 10.89 2.90
N ARG A 174 12.25 10.78 2.38
CA ARG A 174 11.06 11.53 2.81
C ARG A 174 10.17 10.75 3.78
N CYS A 175 10.23 9.43 3.73
CA CYS A 175 9.40 8.58 4.56
C CYS A 175 10.04 8.35 5.93
N PRO A 176 9.25 8.31 7.01
CA PRO A 176 9.74 7.83 8.31
C PRO A 176 10.35 6.43 8.17
N THR A 177 11.43 6.16 8.89
CA THR A 177 12.16 4.88 8.81
C THR A 177 11.31 3.66 9.16
N VAL A 178 10.26 3.86 9.96
CA VAL A 178 9.31 2.82 10.38
C VAL A 178 8.02 2.82 9.56
N SER A 179 8.01 3.45 8.38
CA SER A 179 6.82 3.46 7.53
C SER A 179 6.87 2.33 6.50
N GLU A 180 5.70 1.80 6.17
CA GLU A 180 5.52 0.81 5.09
C GLU A 180 6.12 1.28 3.75
N PHE A 181 6.07 2.58 3.46
CA PHE A 181 6.64 3.14 2.23
C PHE A 181 8.16 3.17 2.23
N ASN A 182 8.81 3.33 3.39
CA ASN A 182 10.27 3.32 3.50
C ASN A 182 10.79 1.89 3.27
N TRP A 183 10.19 0.90 3.90
CA TRP A 183 10.56 -0.50 3.72
C TRP A 183 10.31 -0.97 2.28
N ALA A 184 9.12 -0.70 1.75
CA ALA A 184 8.77 -1.03 0.38
C ALA A 184 9.66 -0.35 -0.68
N ALA A 185 10.23 0.82 -0.40
CA ALA A 185 11.18 1.49 -1.27
C ALA A 185 12.58 0.85 -1.22
N SER A 186 12.85 0.02 -0.22
CA SER A 186 14.12 -0.70 -0.04
C SER A 186 14.11 -2.09 -0.67
N SER A 187 12.93 -2.69 -0.86
CA SER A 187 12.72 -3.98 -1.52
C SER A 187 12.74 -3.85 -3.06
#